data_6e034b405ac9971aee7c6402f45f4d74
#
_entry.id   6e034b405ac9971aee7c6402f45f4d74
#
_cell.length_a   1.000
_cell.length_b   1.000
_cell.length_c   1.000
_cell.angle_alpha   90.00
_cell.angle_beta   90.00
_cell.angle_gamma   90.00
#
_symmetry.space_group_name_H-M   'P 1'
#
loop_
_entity.id
_entity.type
_entity.pdbx_description
1 polymer ?
#
loop_
_entity_poly.entity_id
_entity_poly.type
_entity_poly.pdbx_seq_one_letter_code
_entity_poly.pdbx_strand_id
1 'polypeptide(L)'
;MSNGVAPNLVHSVDSAAMIETVNVALDNGIINFCNVHDSFGTTAADVEVLNKSLREAFITMFTENDILENFRDDVLRQLPEDAEGNKPKLPDVPQKGDLDINELRKSEFFFA
;
A
#
# COMPACT_ATOMS: atom_id res chain seq x y z
N MET A 1 -8.84 -22.98 -5.43
CA MET A 1 -8.17 -21.78 -5.97
C MET A 1 -8.51 -20.47 -5.25
N SER A 2 -9.56 -20.41 -4.43
CA SER A 2 -9.94 -19.16 -3.73
C SER A 2 -8.98 -18.75 -2.59
N ASN A 3 -8.24 -19.68 -2.01
CA ASN A 3 -7.40 -19.44 -0.82
C ASN A 3 -6.10 -18.67 -1.08
N GLY A 4 -5.75 -18.40 -2.35
CA GLY A 4 -4.53 -17.67 -2.70
C GLY A 4 -4.70 -16.18 -2.95
N VAL A 5 -5.94 -15.71 -3.20
CA VAL A 5 -6.19 -14.32 -3.61
C VAL A 5 -5.90 -13.34 -2.47
N ALA A 6 -6.42 -13.59 -1.27
CA ALA A 6 -6.24 -12.70 -0.14
C ALA A 6 -4.76 -12.56 0.29
N PRO A 7 -3.98 -13.64 0.46
CA PRO A 7 -2.54 -13.51 0.72
C PRO A 7 -1.81 -12.76 -0.38
N ASN A 8 -2.11 -13.04 -1.66
CA ASN A 8 -1.45 -12.36 -2.78
C ASN A 8 -1.77 -10.87 -2.82
N LEU A 9 -3.01 -10.48 -2.52
CA LEU A 9 -3.37 -9.06 -2.42
C LEU A 9 -2.56 -8.37 -1.31
N VAL A 10 -2.50 -8.98 -0.12
CA VAL A 10 -1.73 -8.42 1.02
C VAL A 10 -0.25 -8.27 0.66
N HIS A 11 0.36 -9.30 0.08
CA HIS A 11 1.77 -9.24 -0.35
C HIS A 11 2.00 -8.23 -1.47
N SER A 12 1.02 -8.02 -2.36
CA SER A 12 1.12 -6.99 -3.41
C SER A 12 1.08 -5.58 -2.83
N VAL A 13 0.25 -5.35 -1.81
CA VAL A 13 0.18 -4.07 -1.10
C VAL A 13 1.48 -3.80 -0.33
N ASP A 14 2.03 -4.81 0.33
CA ASP A 14 3.32 -4.73 1.01
C ASP A 14 4.46 -4.36 0.05
N SER A 15 4.50 -5.03 -1.10
CA SER A 15 5.48 -4.73 -2.16
C SER A 15 5.31 -3.32 -2.74
N ALA A 16 4.07 -2.87 -2.91
CA ALA A 16 3.78 -1.51 -3.38
C ALA A 16 4.26 -0.46 -2.37
N ALA A 17 4.03 -0.69 -1.07
CA ALA A 17 4.50 0.18 0.00
C ALA A 17 6.03 0.28 0.05
N MET A 18 6.72 -0.84 -0.18
CA MET A 18 8.19 -0.86 -0.27
C MET A 18 8.68 -0.02 -1.46
N ILE A 19 8.09 -0.20 -2.64
CA ILE A 19 8.47 0.55 -3.85
C ILE A 19 8.21 2.05 -3.65
N GLU A 20 7.04 2.41 -3.13
CA GLU A 20 6.68 3.81 -2.87
C GLU A 20 7.64 4.45 -1.85
N THR A 21 8.00 3.73 -0.79
CA THR A 21 8.99 4.19 0.18
C THR A 21 10.34 4.47 -0.47
N VAL A 22 10.81 3.60 -1.36
CA VAL A 22 12.08 3.80 -2.09
C VAL A 22 11.99 5.04 -2.99
N ASN A 23 10.87 5.23 -3.70
CA ASN A 23 10.67 6.40 -4.56
C ASN A 23 10.71 7.70 -3.75
N VAL A 24 9.93 7.79 -2.68
CA VAL A 24 9.90 8.96 -1.80
C VAL A 24 11.29 9.22 -1.16
N ALA A 25 11.98 8.17 -0.76
CA ALA A 25 13.31 8.29 -0.17
C ALA A 25 14.38 8.74 -1.19
N LEU A 26 14.28 8.27 -2.45
CA LEU A 26 15.12 8.75 -3.55
C LEU A 26 14.91 10.24 -3.81
N ASP A 27 13.66 10.70 -3.83
CA ASP A 27 13.31 12.11 -3.99
C ASP A 27 13.87 12.96 -2.84
N ASN A 28 14.02 12.39 -1.64
CA ASN A 28 14.64 13.00 -0.48
C ASN A 28 16.18 12.84 -0.42
N GLY A 29 16.79 12.30 -1.48
CA GLY A 29 18.24 12.24 -1.66
C GLY A 29 18.91 10.98 -1.12
N ILE A 30 18.17 9.98 -0.64
CA ILE A 30 18.74 8.70 -0.22
C ILE A 30 18.99 7.85 -1.47
N ILE A 31 20.23 7.34 -1.61
CA ILE A 31 20.65 6.53 -2.76
C ILE A 31 21.11 5.12 -2.36
N ASN A 32 21.23 4.84 -1.07
CA ASN A 32 21.67 3.55 -0.56
C ASN A 32 20.56 2.88 0.25
N PHE A 33 20.07 1.75 -0.23
CA PHE A 33 19.00 1.00 0.39
C PHE A 33 19.38 -0.45 0.65
N CYS A 34 18.87 -0.99 1.73
CA CYS A 34 18.85 -2.41 2.02
C CYS A 34 17.45 -2.76 2.51
N ASN A 35 16.58 -3.25 1.63
CA ASN A 35 15.19 -3.54 1.94
C ASN A 35 14.93 -5.04 1.82
N VAL A 36 14.22 -5.58 2.81
CA VAL A 36 13.73 -6.96 2.81
C VAL A 36 12.29 -6.93 3.31
N HIS A 37 11.33 -7.08 2.41
CA HIS A 37 9.90 -6.99 2.70
C HIS A 37 9.53 -5.68 3.44
N ASP A 38 9.13 -5.77 4.69
CA ASP A 38 8.75 -4.68 5.59
C ASP A 38 9.93 -4.09 6.39
N SER A 39 11.15 -4.56 6.12
CA SER A 39 12.37 -4.07 6.76
C SER A 39 13.13 -3.13 5.84
N PHE A 40 13.37 -1.91 6.31
CA PHE A 40 14.03 -0.86 5.55
C PHE A 40 15.34 -0.47 6.21
N GLY A 41 16.40 -0.39 5.42
CA GLY A 41 17.71 0.02 5.88
C GLY A 41 18.39 1.02 4.95
N THR A 42 19.21 1.88 5.52
CA THR A 42 20.04 2.85 4.81
C THR A 42 21.31 3.13 5.63
N THR A 43 22.12 4.08 5.19
CA THR A 43 23.28 4.55 5.96
C THR A 43 22.84 5.25 7.24
N ALA A 44 23.64 5.20 8.30
CA ALA A 44 23.30 5.79 9.59
C ALA A 44 22.98 7.30 9.51
N ALA A 45 23.56 8.02 8.55
CA ALA A 45 23.31 9.44 8.35
C ALA A 45 21.90 9.72 7.79
N ASP A 46 21.30 8.76 7.09
CA ASP A 46 20.05 8.93 6.35
C ASP A 46 18.84 8.32 7.06
N VAL A 47 19.04 7.68 8.23
CA VAL A 47 17.96 6.96 8.95
C VAL A 47 16.76 7.86 9.27
N GLU A 48 16.99 9.10 9.72
CA GLU A 48 15.89 10.02 10.02
C GLU A 48 15.11 10.43 8.76
N VAL A 49 15.81 10.61 7.65
CA VAL A 49 15.20 10.93 6.36
C VAL A 49 14.40 9.74 5.86
N LEU A 50 14.95 8.52 5.98
CA LEU A 50 14.25 7.29 5.63
C LEU A 50 12.96 7.12 6.47
N ASN A 51 13.01 7.34 7.78
CA ASN A 51 11.84 7.23 8.65
C ASN A 51 10.73 8.21 8.26
N LYS A 52 11.08 9.44 7.89
CA LYS A 52 10.11 10.42 7.37
C LYS A 52 9.55 9.99 6.03
N SER A 53 10.39 9.56 5.10
CA SER A 53 10.00 9.10 3.77
C SER A 53 9.05 7.91 3.85
N LEU A 54 9.30 6.97 4.75
CA LEU A 54 8.45 5.81 5.01
C LEU A 54 7.03 6.25 5.45
N ARG A 55 6.94 7.21 6.37
CA ARG A 55 5.64 7.73 6.84
C ARG A 55 4.87 8.41 5.72
N GLU A 56 5.52 9.27 4.95
CA GLU A 56 4.89 9.96 3.82
C GLU A 56 4.44 8.96 2.74
N ALA A 57 5.25 7.97 2.40
CA ALA A 57 4.88 6.93 1.45
C ALA A 57 3.61 6.17 1.90
N PHE A 58 3.53 5.77 3.16
CA PHE A 58 2.34 5.12 3.70
C PHE A 58 1.12 6.04 3.70
N ILE A 59 1.27 7.30 4.13
CA ILE A 59 0.17 8.27 4.11
C ILE A 59 -0.35 8.44 2.69
N THR A 60 0.52 8.71 1.73
CA THR A 60 0.16 8.89 0.31
C THR A 60 -0.55 7.65 -0.22
N MET A 61 0.03 6.46 0.00
CA MET A 61 -0.53 5.22 -0.51
C MET A 61 -1.96 4.97 -0.04
N PHE A 62 -2.26 5.21 1.23
CA PHE A 62 -3.57 4.93 1.81
C PHE A 62 -4.56 6.10 1.76
N THR A 63 -4.10 7.33 1.48
CA THR A 63 -4.99 8.48 1.26
C THR A 63 -5.39 8.64 -0.20
N GLU A 64 -4.46 8.39 -1.11
CA GLU A 64 -4.71 8.57 -2.55
C GLU A 64 -5.33 7.33 -3.21
N ASN A 65 -5.22 6.17 -2.57
CA ASN A 65 -5.72 4.92 -3.12
C ASN A 65 -6.72 4.23 -2.19
N ASP A 66 -7.88 3.89 -2.71
CA ASP A 66 -8.77 2.92 -2.09
C ASP A 66 -8.44 1.53 -2.60
N ILE A 67 -7.53 0.85 -1.89
CA ILE A 67 -6.95 -0.43 -2.34
C ILE A 67 -8.04 -1.49 -2.56
N LEU A 68 -9.02 -1.57 -1.67
CA LEU A 68 -10.08 -2.59 -1.76
C LEU A 68 -11.07 -2.25 -2.86
N GLU A 69 -11.46 -0.98 -3.01
CA GLU A 69 -12.33 -0.53 -4.11
C GLU A 69 -11.64 -0.74 -5.46
N ASN A 70 -10.37 -0.32 -5.58
CA ASN A 70 -9.58 -0.51 -6.79
C ASN A 70 -9.47 -1.99 -7.17
N PHE A 71 -9.20 -2.86 -6.18
CA PHE A 71 -9.15 -4.30 -6.41
C PHE A 71 -10.50 -4.87 -6.84
N ARG A 72 -11.60 -4.46 -6.21
CA ARG A 72 -12.96 -4.86 -6.58
C ARG A 72 -13.28 -4.46 -8.02
N ASP A 73 -12.93 -3.24 -8.40
CA ASP A 73 -13.18 -2.72 -9.75
C ASP A 73 -12.33 -3.44 -10.81
N ASP A 74 -11.09 -3.79 -10.48
CA ASP A 74 -10.21 -4.59 -11.34
C ASP A 74 -10.78 -6.01 -11.56
N VAL A 75 -11.28 -6.63 -10.50
CA VAL A 75 -11.96 -7.92 -10.62
C VAL A 75 -13.21 -7.81 -11.48
N LEU A 76 -14.06 -6.79 -11.26
CA LEU A 76 -15.26 -6.56 -12.07
C LEU A 76 -14.94 -6.33 -13.55
N ARG A 77 -13.84 -5.65 -13.86
CA ARG A 77 -13.40 -5.45 -15.26
C ARG A 77 -13.02 -6.77 -15.94
N GLN A 78 -12.45 -7.72 -15.21
CA GLN A 78 -11.99 -8.99 -15.73
C GLN A 78 -13.08 -10.07 -15.80
N LEU A 79 -14.19 -9.91 -15.08
CA LEU A 79 -15.29 -10.87 -15.08
C LEU A 79 -16.06 -10.79 -16.40
N PRO A 80 -16.40 -11.98 -16.98
CA PRO A 80 -17.21 -12.02 -18.19
C PRO A 80 -18.63 -11.52 -17.90
N GLU A 81 -19.24 -10.92 -18.90
CA GLU A 81 -20.64 -10.56 -18.91
C GLU A 81 -21.49 -11.80 -19.23
N ASP A 82 -22.70 -11.85 -18.72
CA ASP A 82 -23.69 -12.87 -19.10
C ASP A 82 -24.24 -12.60 -20.53
N ALA A 83 -25.13 -13.48 -20.99
CA ALA A 83 -25.73 -13.35 -22.33
C ALA A 83 -26.61 -12.08 -22.49
N GLU A 84 -26.92 -11.41 -21.40
CA GLU A 84 -27.74 -10.17 -21.34
C GLU A 84 -26.86 -8.93 -21.13
N GLY A 85 -25.52 -9.09 -21.07
CA GLY A 85 -24.56 -8.00 -20.90
C GLY A 85 -24.37 -7.55 -19.45
N ASN A 86 -24.81 -8.34 -18.46
CA ASN A 86 -24.63 -8.00 -17.05
C ASN A 86 -23.39 -8.67 -16.49
N LYS A 87 -22.70 -7.98 -15.58
CA LYS A 87 -21.60 -8.55 -14.79
C LYS A 87 -22.11 -9.14 -13.47
N PRO A 88 -21.45 -10.18 -12.96
CA PRO A 88 -21.79 -10.73 -11.66
C PRO A 88 -21.67 -9.67 -10.56
N LYS A 89 -22.63 -9.66 -9.62
CA LYS A 89 -22.58 -8.76 -8.48
C LYS A 89 -21.55 -9.24 -7.47
N LEU A 90 -20.53 -8.43 -7.23
CA LEU A 90 -19.57 -8.64 -6.14
C LEU A 90 -20.09 -8.03 -4.82
N PRO A 91 -19.67 -8.57 -3.66
CA PRO A 91 -19.92 -7.93 -2.39
C PRO A 91 -19.38 -6.50 -2.36
N ASP A 92 -20.00 -5.66 -1.55
CA ASP A 92 -19.46 -4.33 -1.28
C ASP A 92 -18.23 -4.45 -0.38
N VAL A 93 -17.30 -3.51 -0.53
CA VAL A 93 -16.12 -3.44 0.34
C VAL A 93 -16.53 -3.07 1.77
N PRO A 94 -15.82 -3.57 2.79
CA PRO A 94 -16.06 -3.18 4.17
C PRO A 94 -15.94 -1.66 4.36
N GLN A 95 -16.80 -1.11 5.21
CA GLN A 95 -16.69 0.29 5.59
C GLN A 95 -15.35 0.55 6.29
N LYS A 96 -14.66 1.61 5.89
CA LYS A 96 -13.43 2.05 6.57
C LYS A 96 -13.73 2.51 7.99
N GLY A 97 -12.74 2.34 8.88
CA GLY A 97 -12.75 2.97 10.20
C GLY A 97 -12.54 4.48 10.12
N ASP A 98 -12.53 5.11 11.27
CA ASP A 98 -12.41 6.57 11.47
C ASP A 98 -10.97 7.03 11.80
N LEU A 99 -9.98 6.15 11.61
CA LEU A 99 -8.57 6.51 11.79
C LEU A 99 -8.13 7.55 10.75
N ASP A 100 -7.67 8.70 11.22
CA ASP A 100 -6.96 9.66 10.37
C ASP A 100 -5.52 9.17 10.14
N ILE A 101 -5.24 8.70 8.94
CA ILE A 101 -3.91 8.19 8.56
C ILE A 101 -2.82 9.25 8.71
N ASN A 102 -3.14 10.54 8.68
CA ASN A 102 -2.17 11.62 8.88
C ASN A 102 -1.60 11.65 10.31
N GLU A 103 -2.25 11.01 11.28
CA GLU A 103 -1.70 10.84 12.63
C GLU A 103 -0.38 10.06 12.65
N LEU A 104 -0.07 9.30 11.59
CA LEU A 104 1.23 8.62 11.44
C LEU A 104 2.42 9.60 11.50
N ARG A 105 2.23 10.86 11.09
CA ARG A 105 3.28 11.88 11.19
C ARG A 105 3.66 12.20 12.64
N LYS A 106 2.73 12.02 13.57
CA LYS A 106 2.88 12.35 14.99
C LYS A 106 3.26 11.12 15.83
N SER A 107 3.12 9.92 15.28
CA SER A 107 3.45 8.70 16.00
C SER A 107 4.94 8.69 16.36
N GLU A 108 5.26 8.42 17.63
CA GLU A 108 6.64 8.29 18.10
C GLU A 108 7.30 7.03 17.49
N PHE A 109 6.53 5.94 17.39
CA PHE A 109 7.00 4.68 16.84
C PHE A 109 6.22 4.32 15.57
N PHE A 110 6.95 4.14 14.49
CA PHE A 110 6.44 3.67 13.21
C PHE A 110 7.57 2.88 12.53
N PHE A 111 7.40 1.61 12.35
CA PHE A 111 8.47 0.69 11.94
C PHE A 111 9.67 0.76 12.89
N ALA A 112 9.53 0.14 14.05
CA ALA A 112 10.62 0.04 15.05
C ALA A 112 11.48 -1.19 14.78
#